data_51979413d555e71513a41e4eaf997f22
#
_entry.id   51979413d555e71513a41e4eaf997f22
#
_cell.length_a   1.000
_cell.length_b   1.000
_cell.length_c   1.000
_cell.angle_alpha   90.00
_cell.angle_beta   90.00
_cell.angle_gamma   90.00
#
_symmetry.space_group_name_H-M   'P 1'
#
loop_
_entity.id
_entity.type
_entity.pdbx_description
1 polymer ?
#
loop_
_entity_poly.entity_id
_entity_poly.type
_entity_poly.pdbx_seq_one_letter_code
_entity_poly.pdbx_strand_id
1 'polypeptide(L)'
;MDNIAGTKSRLTWAVHISVALLVLLWLFPTVGLFVSSFRTADQISSSGWWAALFPTEQTIQLRTGGGDAAVQENGLYVVTGNLLTDEGGPGEAAVISSFGVSSRDIGAFGAGETAEFGEGETLTLEADGSYRYTSPEEPGRRGQRVFVTAETPPDFTLGNYNTILFSGTGQDNMAKAFFNTLTVTIPATIIPIVVAAFAAYALAWMDFPGRALLIALVVALLVVPLQLALIPLLRLHLGIGIGKGYLGVWLAHTGFGLPLAIYLLRNYMVGLPRDIIENAKVDGATDFQIFTKIILPLSFPALASFAIFQFLWTWNDLLVAKVFLIDSTGSTTVMTNQIVELLGTRGGNWEILATAAFVSIAVPLVVFFAMQRYLVRGLLAGSVK
;
A
#
# COMPACT_ATOMS: atom_id res chain seq x y z
N MET A 1 -1.95 -35.81 -10.81
CA MET A 1 -1.73 -37.10 -11.55
C MET A 1 -0.85 -37.96 -10.67
N ASP A 2 -1.44 -38.87 -9.93
CA ASP A 2 -0.69 -39.83 -9.13
C ASP A 2 -0.35 -41.02 -10.04
N ASN A 3 0.93 -41.39 -10.06
CA ASN A 3 1.34 -42.63 -10.73
C ASN A 3 0.73 -43.82 -9.98
N ILE A 4 0.34 -44.88 -10.69
CA ILE A 4 -0.22 -46.15 -10.16
C ILE A 4 0.65 -46.76 -9.03
N ALA A 5 1.91 -46.30 -8.88
CA ALA A 5 2.86 -46.73 -7.85
C ALA A 5 3.03 -45.77 -6.67
N GLY A 6 2.19 -44.72 -6.50
CA GLY A 6 2.23 -43.79 -5.36
C GLY A 6 3.37 -42.80 -5.33
N THR A 7 4.25 -42.77 -6.34
CA THR A 7 5.35 -41.79 -6.46
C THR A 7 4.87 -40.57 -7.26
N LYS A 8 5.04 -39.36 -6.69
CA LYS A 8 4.76 -38.11 -7.39
C LYS A 8 5.65 -37.99 -8.63
N SER A 9 5.04 -37.70 -9.77
CA SER A 9 5.78 -37.57 -11.03
C SER A 9 6.77 -36.40 -10.97
N ARG A 10 7.89 -36.44 -11.72
CA ARG A 10 8.84 -35.31 -11.85
C ARG A 10 8.15 -34.04 -12.32
N LEU A 11 7.09 -34.17 -13.15
CA LEU A 11 6.28 -33.04 -13.60
C LEU A 11 5.56 -32.35 -12.43
N THR A 12 5.06 -33.10 -11.45
CA THR A 12 4.44 -32.50 -10.24
C THR A 12 5.42 -31.64 -9.46
N TRP A 13 6.68 -32.10 -9.31
CA TRP A 13 7.73 -31.28 -8.69
C TRP A 13 8.07 -30.05 -9.51
N ALA A 14 8.19 -30.17 -10.83
CA ALA A 14 8.43 -29.02 -11.71
C ALA A 14 7.31 -27.97 -11.58
N VAL A 15 6.05 -28.39 -11.54
CA VAL A 15 4.90 -27.51 -11.33
C VAL A 15 4.99 -26.80 -9.98
N HIS A 16 5.27 -27.54 -8.89
CA HIS A 16 5.37 -26.93 -7.56
C HIS A 16 6.52 -25.92 -7.45
N ILE A 17 7.68 -26.24 -8.03
CA ILE A 17 8.84 -25.34 -8.06
C ILE A 17 8.50 -24.08 -8.87
N SER A 18 7.90 -24.23 -10.05
CA SER A 18 7.50 -23.10 -10.89
C SER A 18 6.49 -22.19 -10.18
N VAL A 19 5.48 -22.77 -9.52
CA VAL A 19 4.50 -22.01 -8.74
C VAL A 19 5.17 -21.31 -7.56
N ALA A 20 6.07 -21.98 -6.84
CA ALA A 20 6.79 -21.37 -5.73
C ALA A 20 7.66 -20.19 -6.18
N LEU A 21 8.39 -20.35 -7.29
CA LEU A 21 9.20 -19.26 -7.86
C LEU A 21 8.35 -18.07 -8.29
N LEU A 22 7.20 -18.31 -8.93
CA LEU A 22 6.28 -17.24 -9.31
C LEU A 22 5.73 -16.51 -8.08
N VAL A 23 5.34 -17.26 -7.04
CA VAL A 23 4.84 -16.68 -5.79
C VAL A 23 5.92 -15.83 -5.11
N LEU A 24 7.16 -16.34 -5.02
CA LEU A 24 8.28 -15.59 -4.46
C LEU A 24 8.58 -14.32 -5.25
N LEU A 25 8.56 -14.39 -6.60
CA LEU A 25 8.76 -13.23 -7.47
C LEU A 25 7.68 -12.16 -7.24
N TRP A 26 6.43 -12.56 -7.06
CA TRP A 26 5.31 -11.63 -6.81
C TRP A 26 5.32 -11.07 -5.39
N LEU A 27 5.74 -11.86 -4.40
CA LEU A 27 5.85 -11.39 -3.02
C LEU A 27 7.04 -10.45 -2.80
N PHE A 28 8.09 -10.57 -3.61
CA PHE A 28 9.33 -9.81 -3.46
C PHE A 28 9.12 -8.29 -3.29
N PRO A 29 8.37 -7.59 -4.18
CA PRO A 29 8.12 -6.16 -4.00
C PRO A 29 7.24 -5.85 -2.78
N THR A 30 6.27 -6.70 -2.46
CA THR A 30 5.37 -6.49 -1.31
C THR A 30 6.12 -6.62 0.02
N VAL A 31 6.98 -7.64 0.13
CA VAL A 31 7.87 -7.80 1.29
C VAL A 31 8.86 -6.64 1.36
N GLY A 32 9.36 -6.18 0.21
CA GLY A 32 10.23 -5.02 0.14
C GLY A 32 9.58 -3.75 0.68
N LEU A 33 8.33 -3.47 0.31
CA LEU A 33 7.56 -2.35 0.87
C LEU A 33 7.34 -2.50 2.38
N PHE A 34 6.99 -3.70 2.83
CA PHE A 34 6.81 -3.99 4.25
C PHE A 34 8.08 -3.72 5.06
N VAL A 35 9.21 -4.28 4.65
CA VAL A 35 10.49 -4.07 5.33
C VAL A 35 10.91 -2.61 5.28
N SER A 36 10.80 -1.96 4.11
CA SER A 36 11.18 -0.55 3.93
C SER A 36 10.31 0.40 4.74
N SER A 37 9.06 0.05 5.06
CA SER A 37 8.18 0.88 5.87
C SER A 37 8.64 1.06 7.32
N PHE A 38 9.55 0.19 7.80
CA PHE A 38 10.15 0.30 9.14
C PHE A 38 11.56 0.88 9.13
N ARG A 39 12.14 1.17 7.95
CA ARG A 39 13.51 1.66 7.81
C ARG A 39 13.54 3.18 7.76
N THR A 40 14.66 3.75 8.17
CA THR A 40 14.94 5.19 8.03
C THR A 40 15.30 5.56 6.59
N ALA A 41 15.24 6.86 6.25
CA ALA A 41 15.63 7.36 4.92
C ALA A 41 17.08 6.99 4.58
N ASP A 42 18.00 7.13 5.55
CA ASP A 42 19.42 6.84 5.37
C ASP A 42 19.68 5.36 5.10
N GLN A 43 18.99 4.47 5.80
CA GLN A 43 19.07 3.03 5.55
C GLN A 43 18.55 2.63 4.18
N ILE A 44 17.44 3.23 3.72
CA ILE A 44 16.87 2.94 2.39
C ILE A 44 17.79 3.44 1.29
N SER A 45 18.46 4.57 1.50
CA SER A 45 19.38 5.13 0.52
C SER A 45 20.70 4.37 0.43
N SER A 46 21.14 3.75 1.52
CA SER A 46 22.42 3.04 1.61
C SER A 46 22.34 1.57 1.19
N SER A 47 21.21 0.90 1.39
CA SER A 47 21.10 -0.54 1.11
C SER A 47 19.70 -0.98 0.69
N GLY A 48 19.62 -2.07 -0.10
CA GLY A 48 18.36 -2.71 -0.45
C GLY A 48 17.66 -3.34 0.77
N TRP A 49 16.34 -3.49 0.68
CA TRP A 49 15.54 -4.08 1.76
C TRP A 49 15.95 -5.53 2.14
N TRP A 50 16.55 -6.28 1.22
CA TRP A 50 17.06 -7.64 1.47
C TRP A 50 18.28 -7.66 2.39
N ALA A 51 18.97 -6.54 2.55
CA ALA A 51 20.08 -6.36 3.49
C ALA A 51 19.65 -5.74 4.82
N ALA A 52 18.35 -5.49 5.03
CA ALA A 52 17.82 -4.76 6.19
C ALA A 52 18.11 -5.41 7.56
N LEU A 53 18.42 -6.71 7.59
CA LEU A 53 18.77 -7.44 8.82
C LEU A 53 20.27 -7.49 9.09
N PHE A 54 21.11 -6.91 8.23
CA PHE A 54 22.55 -6.92 8.34
C PHE A 54 23.07 -5.50 8.54
N PRO A 55 24.21 -5.31 9.22
CA PRO A 55 24.88 -4.02 9.29
C PRO A 55 25.18 -3.49 7.88
N THR A 56 25.08 -2.20 7.72
CA THR A 56 25.31 -1.54 6.41
C THR A 56 26.16 -0.29 6.57
N GLU A 57 27.07 -0.07 5.64
CA GLU A 57 27.81 1.18 5.57
C GLU A 57 26.89 2.33 5.16
N GLN A 58 26.92 3.41 5.93
CA GLN A 58 26.18 4.63 5.68
C GLN A 58 27.12 5.83 5.75
N THR A 59 26.93 6.77 4.85
CA THR A 59 27.59 8.07 4.92
C THR A 59 26.64 9.08 5.55
N ILE A 60 27.00 9.55 6.73
CA ILE A 60 26.18 10.46 7.55
C ILE A 60 26.90 11.79 7.68
N GLN A 61 26.19 12.90 7.56
CA GLN A 61 26.72 14.22 7.84
C GLN A 61 26.44 14.60 9.29
N LEU A 62 27.48 14.68 10.10
CA LEU A 62 27.45 15.05 11.51
C LEU A 62 28.15 16.38 11.75
N ARG A 63 28.13 16.85 13.00
CA ARG A 63 28.82 18.06 13.41
C ARG A 63 29.51 17.85 14.74
N THR A 64 30.70 18.45 14.90
CA THR A 64 31.35 18.56 16.19
C THR A 64 30.58 19.51 17.10
N GLY A 65 30.84 19.51 18.38
CA GLY A 65 30.41 20.58 19.29
C GLY A 65 30.84 21.97 18.77
N GLY A 66 30.05 22.97 19.13
CA GLY A 66 30.33 24.36 18.77
C GLY A 66 31.22 25.08 19.77
N GLY A 67 31.32 26.38 19.63
CA GLY A 67 32.12 27.23 20.53
C GLY A 67 31.74 27.12 22.00
N ASP A 68 30.47 26.84 22.31
CA ASP A 68 29.99 26.62 23.68
C ASP A 68 30.66 25.41 24.40
N ALA A 69 31.16 24.43 23.60
CA ALA A 69 31.88 23.25 24.08
C ALA A 69 33.41 23.41 23.99
N ALA A 70 33.89 24.51 23.49
CA ALA A 70 35.32 24.75 23.28
C ALA A 70 36.05 25.12 24.60
N VAL A 71 37.17 24.45 24.83
CA VAL A 71 38.08 24.75 25.95
C VAL A 71 39.39 25.27 25.37
N GLN A 72 39.96 26.35 25.93
CA GLN A 72 41.23 26.89 25.45
C GLN A 72 42.40 26.13 26.10
N GLU A 73 43.17 25.43 25.29
CA GLU A 73 44.38 24.72 25.70
C GLU A 73 45.60 25.19 24.85
N ASN A 74 46.66 25.65 25.49
CA ASN A 74 47.89 26.08 24.82
C ASN A 74 47.74 27.10 23.69
N GLY A 75 46.71 27.95 23.78
CA GLY A 75 46.47 28.97 22.75
C GLY A 75 45.60 28.51 21.57
N LEU A 76 45.08 27.25 21.61
CA LEU A 76 44.14 26.69 20.67
C LEU A 76 42.82 26.44 21.34
N TYR A 77 41.73 26.52 20.60
CA TYR A 77 40.42 26.04 21.03
C TYR A 77 40.30 24.56 20.73
N VAL A 78 39.95 23.79 21.76
CA VAL A 78 39.78 22.33 21.69
C VAL A 78 38.34 21.97 21.98
N VAL A 79 37.73 21.17 21.11
CA VAL A 79 36.42 20.57 21.31
C VAL A 79 36.54 19.05 21.27
N THR A 80 36.04 18.38 22.30
CA THR A 80 36.00 16.92 22.37
C THR A 80 34.57 16.46 22.56
N GLY A 81 34.21 15.30 22.03
CA GLY A 81 32.89 14.70 22.14
C GLY A 81 32.87 13.34 21.44
N ASN A 82 31.67 12.86 21.15
CA ASN A 82 31.50 11.60 20.42
C ASN A 82 30.41 11.79 19.35
N LEU A 83 30.80 11.73 18.08
CA LEU A 83 29.90 11.94 16.95
C LEU A 83 28.79 10.88 16.81
N LEU A 84 28.98 9.66 17.38
CA LEU A 84 27.98 8.61 17.30
C LEU A 84 26.87 8.77 18.33
N THR A 85 27.16 9.39 19.49
CA THR A 85 26.21 9.60 20.59
C THR A 85 25.67 11.01 20.70
N ASP A 86 26.33 11.98 20.09
CA ASP A 86 25.88 13.37 20.05
C ASP A 86 24.60 13.53 19.19
N GLU A 87 23.95 14.68 19.27
CA GLU A 87 22.69 14.96 18.57
C GLU A 87 22.81 14.69 17.07
N GLY A 88 22.00 13.74 16.57
CA GLY A 88 21.98 13.30 15.14
C GLY A 88 22.95 12.14 14.85
N GLY A 89 23.65 11.60 15.82
CA GLY A 89 24.51 10.42 15.66
C GLY A 89 23.69 9.13 15.52
N PRO A 90 24.27 8.10 14.88
CA PRO A 90 23.62 6.79 14.63
C PRO A 90 23.57 5.87 15.85
N GLY A 91 24.14 6.25 16.98
CA GLY A 91 24.20 5.48 18.22
C GLY A 91 25.53 4.73 18.45
N GLU A 92 25.77 4.30 19.69
CA GLU A 92 27.01 3.68 20.16
C GLU A 92 27.39 2.38 19.43
N ALA A 93 26.42 1.70 18.83
CA ALA A 93 26.65 0.43 18.15
C ALA A 93 27.21 0.60 16.72
N ALA A 94 27.31 1.80 16.21
CA ALA A 94 27.92 2.10 14.93
C ALA A 94 29.45 2.14 15.05
N VAL A 95 30.14 1.79 13.97
CA VAL A 95 31.61 1.81 13.91
C VAL A 95 32.06 2.65 12.71
N ILE A 96 32.84 3.67 12.95
CA ILE A 96 33.36 4.56 11.89
C ILE A 96 34.51 3.87 11.15
N SER A 97 34.39 3.80 9.84
CA SER A 97 35.44 3.28 8.94
C SER A 97 36.30 4.39 8.35
N SER A 98 35.69 5.51 7.95
CA SER A 98 36.37 6.67 7.38
C SER A 98 35.60 7.95 7.59
N PHE A 99 36.25 9.08 7.42
CA PHE A 99 35.63 10.39 7.52
C PHE A 99 36.27 11.42 6.58
N GLY A 100 35.57 12.52 6.39
CA GLY A 100 36.06 13.68 5.65
C GLY A 100 35.47 14.98 6.16
N VAL A 101 36.18 16.07 5.98
CA VAL A 101 35.76 17.43 6.38
C VAL A 101 35.16 18.23 5.21
N SER A 102 35.12 17.63 4.02
CA SER A 102 34.60 18.21 2.79
C SER A 102 33.63 17.27 2.08
N SER A 103 32.56 17.82 1.53
CA SER A 103 31.61 17.05 0.69
C SER A 103 32.20 16.55 -0.63
N ARG A 104 33.38 17.00 -1.00
CA ARG A 104 34.10 16.56 -2.23
C ARG A 104 34.95 15.33 -1.98
N ASP A 105 35.30 15.08 -0.73
CA ASP A 105 36.15 13.96 -0.33
C ASP A 105 35.69 13.42 1.02
N ILE A 106 34.64 12.62 0.96
CA ILE A 106 33.89 12.14 2.12
C ILE A 106 34.68 11.12 2.94
N GLY A 107 35.55 10.32 2.31
CA GLY A 107 36.31 9.25 2.94
C GLY A 107 37.84 9.50 2.90
N ALA A 108 38.26 10.77 2.95
CA ALA A 108 39.66 11.15 2.83
C ALA A 108 40.57 10.55 3.90
N PHE A 109 40.05 10.32 5.10
CA PHE A 109 40.79 9.89 6.28
C PHE A 109 40.17 8.62 6.87
N GLY A 110 41.02 7.69 7.27
CA GLY A 110 40.61 6.51 8.05
C GLY A 110 40.34 6.88 9.52
N ALA A 111 39.57 6.04 10.21
CA ALA A 111 39.38 6.20 11.64
C ALA A 111 40.73 6.15 12.38
N GLY A 112 40.96 7.07 13.34
CA GLY A 112 42.20 7.26 14.06
C GLY A 112 43.22 8.18 13.34
N GLU A 113 42.94 8.58 12.09
CA GLU A 113 43.80 9.57 11.38
C GLU A 113 43.40 11.01 11.76
N THR A 114 44.33 11.92 11.58
CA THR A 114 44.09 13.36 11.80
C THR A 114 43.95 14.08 10.47
N ALA A 115 42.81 14.71 10.24
CA ALA A 115 42.54 15.58 9.13
C ALA A 115 43.06 16.98 9.46
N GLU A 116 43.91 17.52 8.60
CA GLU A 116 44.32 18.95 8.62
C GLU A 116 43.56 19.71 7.55
N PHE A 117 42.96 20.84 7.91
CA PHE A 117 42.19 21.67 6.98
C PHE A 117 42.15 23.13 7.44
N GLY A 118 41.58 24.00 6.61
CA GLY A 118 41.47 25.40 6.95
C GLY A 118 42.84 26.07 7.19
N GLU A 119 42.87 27.01 8.10
CA GLU A 119 44.09 27.74 8.50
C GLU A 119 44.67 27.19 9.82
N GLY A 120 45.00 25.89 9.86
CA GLY A 120 45.56 25.19 11.03
C GLY A 120 44.55 24.52 11.92
N GLU A 121 43.35 24.21 11.40
CA GLU A 121 42.37 23.37 12.06
C GLU A 121 42.72 21.90 11.90
N THR A 122 42.49 21.11 12.95
CA THR A 122 42.70 19.66 12.90
C THR A 122 41.51 18.91 13.51
N LEU A 123 41.20 17.77 12.94
CA LEU A 123 40.20 16.86 13.46
C LEU A 123 40.72 15.41 13.49
N THR A 124 40.81 14.82 14.66
CA THR A 124 41.05 13.38 14.85
C THR A 124 39.75 12.73 15.24
N LEU A 125 39.37 11.65 14.53
CA LEU A 125 38.13 10.91 14.78
C LEU A 125 38.42 9.43 14.88
N GLU A 126 38.10 8.83 16.02
CA GLU A 126 38.30 7.43 16.30
C GLU A 126 37.14 6.55 15.81
N ALA A 127 37.34 5.24 15.71
CA ALA A 127 36.33 4.29 15.24
C ALA A 127 35.09 4.21 16.15
N ASP A 128 35.22 4.51 17.44
CA ASP A 128 34.16 4.57 18.43
C ASP A 128 33.40 5.90 18.44
N GLY A 129 33.72 6.80 17.50
CA GLY A 129 33.09 8.11 17.35
C GLY A 129 33.68 9.21 18.24
N SER A 130 34.59 8.90 19.13
CA SER A 130 35.27 9.92 19.92
C SER A 130 36.13 10.81 19.03
N TYR A 131 36.05 12.12 19.21
CA TYR A 131 36.78 13.07 18.40
C TYR A 131 37.48 14.15 19.24
N ARG A 132 38.56 14.67 18.65
CA ARG A 132 39.26 15.87 19.10
C ARG A 132 39.37 16.81 17.93
N TYR A 133 38.71 17.95 18.02
CA TYR A 133 38.80 19.06 17.05
C TYR A 133 39.61 20.17 17.68
N THR A 134 40.59 20.72 16.96
CA THR A 134 41.40 21.88 17.39
C THR A 134 41.36 22.97 16.36
N SER A 135 41.26 24.22 16.81
CA SER A 135 41.23 25.42 15.96
C SER A 135 41.99 26.55 16.58
N PRO A 136 42.75 27.36 15.77
CA PRO A 136 43.35 28.60 16.25
C PRO A 136 42.34 29.67 16.61
N GLU A 137 41.16 29.65 15.98
CA GLU A 137 40.05 30.56 16.22
C GLU A 137 38.91 29.88 16.96
N GLU A 138 38.07 30.66 17.67
CA GLU A 138 36.93 30.15 18.37
C GLU A 138 35.92 29.51 17.38
N PRO A 139 35.57 28.23 17.56
CA PRO A 139 34.63 27.56 16.67
C PRO A 139 33.26 28.24 16.65
N GLY A 140 32.63 28.29 15.49
CA GLY A 140 31.27 28.81 15.37
C GLY A 140 30.28 27.99 16.19
N ARG A 141 29.12 28.60 16.53
CA ARG A 141 28.06 27.95 17.35
C ARG A 141 27.60 26.57 16.86
N ARG A 142 27.68 26.31 15.55
CA ARG A 142 27.22 25.06 14.94
C ARG A 142 28.28 23.98 14.85
N GLY A 143 29.50 24.21 15.30
CA GLY A 143 30.63 23.30 15.16
C GLY A 143 31.01 23.00 13.70
N GLN A 144 32.05 22.19 13.52
CA GLN A 144 32.58 21.77 12.22
C GLN A 144 31.70 20.65 11.61
N ARG A 145 31.46 20.72 10.31
CA ARG A 145 30.78 19.69 9.56
C ARG A 145 31.73 18.54 9.26
N VAL A 146 31.30 17.32 9.54
CA VAL A 146 32.06 16.10 9.29
C VAL A 146 31.17 15.13 8.52
N PHE A 147 31.72 14.54 7.47
CA PHE A 147 31.10 13.45 6.73
C PHE A 147 31.72 12.15 7.24
N VAL A 148 30.90 11.27 7.78
CA VAL A 148 31.35 10.03 8.43
C VAL A 148 30.78 8.85 7.67
N THR A 149 31.63 7.91 7.25
CA THR A 149 31.22 6.62 6.77
C THR A 149 31.30 5.64 7.93
N ALA A 150 30.18 5.12 8.34
CA ALA A 150 30.10 4.20 9.47
C ALA A 150 29.29 2.95 9.13
N GLU A 151 29.72 1.82 9.64
CA GLU A 151 28.92 0.61 9.65
C GLU A 151 27.87 0.72 10.77
N THR A 152 26.59 0.77 10.37
CA THR A 152 25.48 0.93 11.30
C THR A 152 24.68 -0.36 11.42
N PRO A 153 24.29 -0.78 12.64
CA PRO A 153 23.44 -1.94 12.84
C PRO A 153 22.03 -1.71 12.22
N PRO A 154 21.26 -2.80 12.01
CA PRO A 154 19.86 -2.68 11.63
C PRO A 154 19.09 -1.87 12.67
N ASP A 155 18.36 -0.86 12.20
CA ASP A 155 17.46 -0.06 13.02
C ASP A 155 16.06 -0.06 12.40
N PHE A 156 15.05 -0.44 13.18
CA PHE A 156 13.65 -0.46 12.75
C PHE A 156 12.83 0.49 13.59
N THR A 157 12.13 1.38 12.90
CA THR A 157 11.34 2.44 13.53
C THR A 157 9.86 2.38 13.13
N LEU A 158 8.98 2.74 14.06
CA LEU A 158 7.58 3.04 13.79
C LEU A 158 7.34 4.53 13.51
N GLY A 159 8.40 5.34 13.47
CA GLY A 159 8.33 6.79 13.23
C GLY A 159 7.63 7.14 11.93
N ASN A 160 7.86 6.37 10.86
CA ASN A 160 7.20 6.57 9.57
C ASN A 160 5.67 6.43 9.67
N TYR A 161 5.20 5.41 10.40
CA TYR A 161 3.76 5.22 10.66
C TYR A 161 3.17 6.34 11.50
N ASN A 162 3.89 6.77 12.54
CA ASN A 162 3.47 7.91 13.36
C ASN A 162 3.35 9.18 12.52
N THR A 163 4.32 9.42 11.63
CA THR A 163 4.33 10.59 10.75
C THR A 163 3.12 10.62 9.82
N ILE A 164 2.80 9.52 9.12
CA ILE A 164 1.72 9.53 8.13
C ILE A 164 0.33 9.37 8.73
N LEU A 165 0.19 8.66 9.86
CA LEU A 165 -1.11 8.37 10.45
C LEU A 165 -1.56 9.41 11.49
N PHE A 166 -0.63 9.97 12.25
CA PHE A 166 -0.96 10.78 13.40
C PHE A 166 -0.39 12.21 13.40
N SER A 167 0.74 12.44 12.73
CA SER A 167 1.41 13.75 12.72
C SER A 167 1.05 14.64 11.53
N GLY A 168 0.34 14.09 10.53
CA GLY A 168 -0.04 14.83 9.34
C GLY A 168 -1.08 15.91 9.63
N THR A 169 -0.73 17.18 9.36
CA THR A 169 -1.66 18.31 9.41
C THR A 169 -2.25 18.54 8.01
N GLY A 170 -3.58 18.56 7.91
CA GLY A 170 -4.28 18.94 6.68
C GLY A 170 -4.20 17.90 5.57
N GLN A 171 -3.43 18.15 4.52
CA GLN A 171 -3.37 17.31 3.30
C GLN A 171 -2.56 16.02 3.48
N ASP A 172 -1.69 15.93 4.47
CA ASP A 172 -0.82 14.76 4.72
C ASP A 172 -1.46 13.68 5.60
N ASN A 173 -2.74 13.80 5.95
CA ASN A 173 -3.41 12.89 6.88
C ASN A 173 -3.88 11.60 6.22
N MET A 174 -3.02 10.57 6.22
CA MET A 174 -3.34 9.25 5.66
C MET A 174 -4.47 8.54 6.41
N ALA A 175 -4.62 8.76 7.73
CA ALA A 175 -5.72 8.19 8.49
C ALA A 175 -7.07 8.71 8.00
N LYS A 176 -7.18 10.00 7.70
CA LYS A 176 -8.40 10.59 7.11
C LYS A 176 -8.70 9.98 5.73
N ALA A 177 -7.67 9.87 4.89
CA ALA A 177 -7.80 9.25 3.57
C ALA A 177 -8.23 7.78 3.66
N PHE A 178 -7.76 7.05 4.68
CA PHE A 178 -8.17 5.68 4.98
C PHE A 178 -9.67 5.59 5.28
N PHE A 179 -10.19 6.40 6.18
CA PHE A 179 -11.63 6.41 6.51
C PHE A 179 -12.48 6.88 5.34
N ASN A 180 -12.02 7.84 4.55
CA ASN A 180 -12.70 8.24 3.31
C ASN A 180 -12.78 7.08 2.33
N THR A 181 -11.68 6.33 2.16
CA THR A 181 -11.65 5.15 1.28
C THR A 181 -12.62 4.07 1.77
N LEU A 182 -12.70 3.81 3.07
CA LEU A 182 -13.71 2.89 3.64
C LEU A 182 -15.13 3.37 3.36
N THR A 183 -15.39 4.66 3.55
CA THR A 183 -16.71 5.29 3.30
C THR A 183 -17.11 5.18 1.82
N VAL A 184 -16.15 5.22 0.91
CA VAL A 184 -16.41 4.97 -0.52
C VAL A 184 -16.63 3.48 -0.76
N THR A 185 -15.71 2.63 -0.31
CA THR A 185 -15.59 1.23 -0.73
C THR A 185 -16.70 0.35 -0.19
N ILE A 186 -17.09 0.53 1.09
CA ILE A 186 -18.10 -0.33 1.70
C ILE A 186 -19.47 -0.19 1.00
N PRO A 187 -20.06 1.01 0.84
CA PRO A 187 -21.33 1.15 0.13
C PRO A 187 -21.22 0.80 -1.35
N ALA A 188 -20.12 1.19 -2.02
CA ALA A 188 -19.88 0.88 -3.42
C ALA A 188 -19.65 -0.63 -3.70
N THR A 189 -19.42 -1.42 -2.65
CA THR A 189 -19.41 -2.88 -2.71
C THR A 189 -20.80 -3.48 -2.43
N ILE A 190 -21.47 -3.00 -1.39
CA ILE A 190 -22.74 -3.57 -0.94
C ILE A 190 -23.89 -3.25 -1.90
N ILE A 191 -23.99 -1.98 -2.36
CA ILE A 191 -25.12 -1.54 -3.20
C ILE A 191 -25.22 -2.37 -4.49
N PRO A 192 -24.15 -2.49 -5.33
CA PRO A 192 -24.26 -3.28 -6.55
C PRO A 192 -24.52 -4.76 -6.30
N ILE A 193 -24.02 -5.34 -5.20
CA ILE A 193 -24.29 -6.74 -4.85
C ILE A 193 -25.79 -6.96 -4.57
N VAL A 194 -26.38 -6.09 -3.75
CA VAL A 194 -27.81 -6.19 -3.41
C VAL A 194 -28.66 -6.05 -4.66
N VAL A 195 -28.44 -5.01 -5.46
CA VAL A 195 -29.20 -4.78 -6.69
C VAL A 195 -29.01 -5.93 -7.69
N ALA A 196 -27.75 -6.38 -7.87
CA ALA A 196 -27.44 -7.47 -8.79
C ALA A 196 -28.04 -8.81 -8.34
N ALA A 197 -28.14 -9.08 -7.03
CA ALA A 197 -28.73 -10.31 -6.54
C ALA A 197 -30.21 -10.43 -6.93
N PHE A 198 -30.99 -9.36 -6.77
CA PHE A 198 -32.39 -9.31 -7.23
C PHE A 198 -32.49 -9.43 -8.77
N ALA A 199 -31.68 -8.66 -9.49
CA ALA A 199 -31.70 -8.69 -10.95
C ALA A 199 -31.28 -10.08 -11.49
N ALA A 200 -30.24 -10.69 -10.91
CA ALA A 200 -29.76 -11.99 -11.30
C ALA A 200 -30.78 -13.09 -11.03
N TYR A 201 -31.51 -13.03 -9.90
CA TYR A 201 -32.60 -13.96 -9.60
C TYR A 201 -33.72 -13.83 -10.64
N ALA A 202 -34.20 -12.62 -10.91
CA ALA A 202 -35.24 -12.39 -11.91
C ALA A 202 -34.81 -12.90 -13.30
N LEU A 203 -33.59 -12.60 -13.72
CA LEU A 203 -33.02 -13.04 -15.01
C LEU A 203 -32.68 -14.54 -15.05
N ALA A 204 -32.55 -15.21 -13.91
CA ALA A 204 -32.29 -16.66 -13.85
C ALA A 204 -33.60 -17.46 -13.83
N TRP A 205 -34.60 -17.09 -13.02
CA TRP A 205 -35.70 -17.96 -12.61
C TRP A 205 -37.09 -17.42 -12.91
N MET A 206 -37.22 -16.12 -13.27
CA MET A 206 -38.53 -15.55 -13.62
C MET A 206 -38.73 -15.50 -15.13
N ASP A 207 -39.92 -15.75 -15.61
CA ASP A 207 -40.29 -15.61 -17.03
C ASP A 207 -41.05 -14.31 -17.22
N PHE A 208 -40.51 -13.42 -18.05
CA PHE A 208 -41.12 -12.16 -18.42
C PHE A 208 -40.64 -11.70 -19.83
N PRO A 209 -41.48 -10.89 -20.53
CA PRO A 209 -41.13 -10.40 -21.87
C PRO A 209 -39.87 -9.50 -21.79
N GLY A 210 -38.99 -9.64 -22.79
CA GLY A 210 -37.75 -8.84 -22.85
C GLY A 210 -36.57 -9.36 -22.05
N ARG A 211 -36.68 -10.48 -21.30
CA ARG A 211 -35.59 -11.07 -20.51
C ARG A 211 -34.32 -11.31 -21.31
N ALA A 212 -34.44 -11.86 -22.53
CA ALA A 212 -33.28 -12.12 -23.39
C ALA A 212 -32.59 -10.82 -23.81
N LEU A 213 -33.36 -9.78 -24.10
CA LEU A 213 -32.83 -8.47 -24.46
C LEU A 213 -32.08 -7.85 -23.27
N LEU A 214 -32.64 -7.92 -22.07
CA LEU A 214 -31.96 -7.40 -20.86
C LEU A 214 -30.64 -8.13 -20.58
N ILE A 215 -30.59 -9.45 -20.77
CA ILE A 215 -29.33 -10.22 -20.64
C ILE A 215 -28.32 -9.74 -21.70
N ALA A 216 -28.75 -9.56 -22.94
CA ALA A 216 -27.89 -9.07 -24.01
C ALA A 216 -27.35 -7.65 -23.70
N LEU A 217 -28.21 -6.76 -23.17
CA LEU A 217 -27.79 -5.42 -22.75
C LEU A 217 -26.77 -5.45 -21.60
N VAL A 218 -26.99 -6.30 -20.58
CA VAL A 218 -26.03 -6.47 -19.49
C VAL A 218 -24.66 -6.90 -20.02
N VAL A 219 -24.64 -7.87 -20.94
CA VAL A 219 -23.38 -8.33 -21.56
C VAL A 219 -22.74 -7.25 -22.42
N ALA A 220 -23.54 -6.50 -23.19
CA ALA A 220 -23.03 -5.38 -24.00
C ALA A 220 -22.41 -4.27 -23.15
N LEU A 221 -22.97 -3.98 -21.97
CA LEU A 221 -22.42 -2.97 -21.05
C LEU A 221 -21.05 -3.35 -20.47
N LEU A 222 -20.68 -4.64 -20.43
CA LEU A 222 -19.35 -5.06 -20.01
C LEU A 222 -18.22 -4.57 -20.92
N VAL A 223 -18.54 -4.25 -22.19
CA VAL A 223 -17.55 -3.80 -23.18
C VAL A 223 -17.31 -2.28 -23.08
N VAL A 224 -18.19 -1.54 -22.38
CA VAL A 224 -18.06 -0.08 -22.26
C VAL A 224 -16.85 0.29 -21.40
N PRO A 225 -15.84 1.01 -21.94
CA PRO A 225 -14.69 1.41 -21.14
C PRO A 225 -15.11 2.45 -20.09
N LEU A 226 -14.80 2.15 -18.83
CA LEU A 226 -15.09 3.02 -17.67
C LEU A 226 -14.65 4.47 -17.93
N GLN A 227 -13.42 4.64 -18.42
CA GLN A 227 -12.79 5.96 -18.61
C GLN A 227 -13.59 6.87 -19.57
N LEU A 228 -14.19 6.28 -20.60
CA LEU A 228 -15.01 7.03 -21.56
C LEU A 228 -16.36 7.46 -20.97
N ALA A 229 -16.89 6.66 -20.03
CA ALA A 229 -18.19 6.92 -19.43
C ALA A 229 -18.15 7.92 -18.25
N LEU A 230 -16.98 8.20 -17.66
CA LEU A 230 -16.84 9.03 -16.45
C LEU A 230 -17.45 10.44 -16.62
N ILE A 231 -17.06 11.17 -17.66
CA ILE A 231 -17.52 12.54 -17.88
C ILE A 231 -19.01 12.61 -18.29
N PRO A 232 -19.50 11.78 -19.22
CA PRO A 232 -20.94 11.71 -19.49
C PRO A 232 -21.78 11.40 -18.25
N LEU A 233 -21.33 10.44 -17.43
CA LEU A 233 -22.01 10.06 -16.20
C LEU A 233 -22.00 11.20 -15.16
N LEU A 234 -20.89 11.92 -15.01
CA LEU A 234 -20.83 13.10 -14.14
C LEU A 234 -21.81 14.18 -14.59
N ARG A 235 -21.89 14.44 -15.90
CA ARG A 235 -22.87 15.41 -16.45
C ARG A 235 -24.31 15.00 -16.15
N LEU A 236 -24.62 13.70 -16.26
CA LEU A 236 -25.91 13.16 -15.86
C LEU A 236 -26.19 13.42 -14.37
N HIS A 237 -25.22 13.09 -13.49
CA HIS A 237 -25.35 13.30 -12.04
C HIS A 237 -25.61 14.78 -11.71
N LEU A 238 -24.88 15.68 -12.36
CA LEU A 238 -25.10 17.13 -12.20
C LEU A 238 -26.49 17.56 -12.70
N GLY A 239 -26.94 17.03 -13.85
CA GLY A 239 -28.25 17.38 -14.46
C GLY A 239 -29.44 16.91 -13.63
N ILE A 240 -29.31 15.80 -12.90
CA ILE A 240 -30.40 15.25 -12.05
C ILE A 240 -30.25 15.64 -10.57
N GLY A 241 -29.27 16.51 -10.22
CA GLY A 241 -29.12 17.06 -8.89
C GLY A 241 -28.37 16.19 -7.89
N ILE A 242 -27.73 15.06 -8.31
CA ILE A 242 -26.87 14.23 -7.43
C ILE A 242 -25.56 14.95 -7.13
N GLY A 243 -24.96 15.59 -8.14
CA GLY A 243 -23.72 16.34 -7.98
C GLY A 243 -22.48 15.46 -7.73
N LYS A 244 -21.43 16.10 -7.17
CA LYS A 244 -20.23 15.45 -6.64
C LYS A 244 -20.43 15.13 -5.15
N GLY A 245 -19.80 14.04 -4.69
CA GLY A 245 -19.85 13.61 -3.30
C GLY A 245 -19.94 12.10 -3.15
N TYR A 246 -20.11 11.63 -1.93
CA TYR A 246 -20.18 10.19 -1.63
C TYR A 246 -21.29 9.49 -2.39
N LEU A 247 -22.50 10.08 -2.47
CA LEU A 247 -23.60 9.50 -3.24
C LEU A 247 -23.24 9.36 -4.72
N GLY A 248 -22.60 10.37 -5.31
CA GLY A 248 -22.17 10.34 -6.70
C GLY A 248 -21.18 9.22 -6.98
N VAL A 249 -20.17 9.05 -6.12
CA VAL A 249 -19.16 7.98 -6.30
C VAL A 249 -19.75 6.60 -6.05
N TRP A 250 -20.64 6.42 -5.08
CA TRP A 250 -21.32 5.14 -4.83
C TRP A 250 -22.15 4.70 -6.03
N LEU A 251 -22.94 5.60 -6.60
CA LEU A 251 -23.77 5.33 -7.77
C LEU A 251 -22.93 5.07 -9.03
N ALA A 252 -21.82 5.80 -9.19
CA ALA A 252 -20.90 5.56 -10.30
C ALA A 252 -20.30 4.15 -10.23
N HIS A 253 -19.74 3.76 -9.09
CA HIS A 253 -19.20 2.40 -8.88
C HIS A 253 -20.28 1.32 -9.00
N THR A 254 -21.51 1.62 -8.55
CA THR A 254 -22.66 0.72 -8.73
C THR A 254 -22.95 0.53 -10.22
N GLY A 255 -23.06 1.59 -10.98
CA GLY A 255 -23.33 1.53 -12.42
C GLY A 255 -22.28 0.72 -13.19
N PHE A 256 -21.01 0.87 -12.85
CA PHE A 256 -19.93 0.12 -13.48
C PHE A 256 -19.82 -1.33 -13.01
N GLY A 257 -20.13 -1.61 -11.73
CA GLY A 257 -20.06 -2.97 -11.17
C GLY A 257 -21.25 -3.85 -11.52
N LEU A 258 -22.45 -3.25 -11.74
CA LEU A 258 -23.68 -3.97 -11.96
C LEU A 258 -23.66 -4.98 -13.13
N PRO A 259 -23.15 -4.65 -14.33
CA PRO A 259 -23.15 -5.59 -15.44
C PRO A 259 -22.41 -6.87 -15.13
N LEU A 260 -21.22 -6.77 -14.54
CA LEU A 260 -20.41 -7.92 -14.14
C LEU A 260 -21.08 -8.70 -13.00
N ALA A 261 -21.61 -8.01 -11.99
CA ALA A 261 -22.30 -8.62 -10.87
C ALA A 261 -23.50 -9.45 -11.33
N ILE A 262 -24.37 -8.84 -12.17
CA ILE A 262 -25.57 -9.51 -12.70
C ILE A 262 -25.16 -10.73 -13.53
N TYR A 263 -24.17 -10.59 -14.40
CA TYR A 263 -23.70 -11.67 -15.25
C TYR A 263 -23.18 -12.86 -14.43
N LEU A 264 -22.28 -12.61 -13.48
CA LEU A 264 -21.70 -13.66 -12.65
C LEU A 264 -22.75 -14.33 -11.75
N LEU A 265 -23.55 -13.55 -11.04
CA LEU A 265 -24.57 -14.07 -10.14
C LEU A 265 -25.67 -14.84 -10.88
N ARG A 266 -26.14 -14.31 -12.02
CA ARG A 266 -27.12 -14.99 -12.86
C ARG A 266 -26.61 -16.34 -13.35
N ASN A 267 -25.38 -16.41 -13.86
CA ASN A 267 -24.81 -17.66 -14.35
C ASN A 267 -24.63 -18.67 -13.22
N TYR A 268 -24.27 -18.22 -12.01
CA TYR A 268 -24.22 -19.09 -10.84
C TYR A 268 -25.62 -19.61 -10.46
N MET A 269 -26.61 -18.72 -10.37
CA MET A 269 -27.98 -19.07 -9.97
C MET A 269 -28.66 -20.03 -10.94
N VAL A 270 -28.42 -19.89 -12.25
CA VAL A 270 -28.94 -20.83 -13.28
C VAL A 270 -28.34 -22.23 -13.10
N GLY A 271 -27.15 -22.38 -12.53
CA GLY A 271 -26.50 -23.64 -12.27
C GLY A 271 -27.04 -24.37 -11.02
N LEU A 272 -27.92 -23.76 -10.23
CA LEU A 272 -28.54 -24.41 -9.06
C LEU A 272 -29.58 -25.45 -9.51
N PRO A 273 -29.76 -26.55 -8.74
CA PRO A 273 -30.72 -27.58 -9.08
C PRO A 273 -32.17 -27.05 -9.14
N ARG A 274 -32.84 -27.27 -10.26
CA ARG A 274 -34.24 -26.84 -10.50
C ARG A 274 -35.20 -27.40 -9.50
N ASP A 275 -35.02 -28.68 -9.13
CA ASP A 275 -35.90 -29.39 -8.22
C ASP A 275 -36.10 -28.69 -6.88
N ILE A 276 -35.06 -27.98 -6.38
CA ILE A 276 -35.16 -27.22 -5.12
C ILE A 276 -36.17 -26.10 -5.24
N ILE A 277 -36.21 -25.41 -6.39
CA ILE A 277 -37.10 -24.28 -6.65
C ILE A 277 -38.54 -24.78 -6.97
N GLU A 278 -38.65 -25.85 -7.77
CA GLU A 278 -39.91 -26.43 -8.13
C GLU A 278 -40.63 -27.00 -6.91
N ASN A 279 -39.92 -27.71 -6.04
CA ASN A 279 -40.47 -28.20 -4.77
C ASN A 279 -40.96 -27.07 -3.86
N ALA A 280 -40.18 -25.99 -3.74
CA ALA A 280 -40.60 -24.85 -2.95
C ALA A 280 -41.85 -24.15 -3.52
N LYS A 281 -42.01 -24.11 -4.87
CA LYS A 281 -43.26 -23.62 -5.50
C LYS A 281 -44.44 -24.52 -5.25
N VAL A 282 -44.26 -25.83 -5.27
CA VAL A 282 -45.30 -26.81 -4.92
C VAL A 282 -45.78 -26.65 -3.47
N ASP A 283 -44.83 -26.33 -2.57
CA ASP A 283 -45.12 -26.01 -1.16
C ASP A 283 -45.77 -24.63 -0.95
N GLY A 284 -46.01 -23.86 -2.04
CA GLY A 284 -46.69 -22.55 -1.99
C GLY A 284 -45.77 -21.38 -1.61
N ALA A 285 -44.44 -21.54 -1.69
CA ALA A 285 -43.54 -20.45 -1.44
C ALA A 285 -43.61 -19.36 -2.54
N THR A 286 -43.62 -18.09 -2.13
CA THR A 286 -43.56 -16.98 -3.05
C THR A 286 -42.15 -16.81 -3.63
N ASP A 287 -42.02 -16.16 -4.80
CA ASP A 287 -40.69 -15.89 -5.40
C ASP A 287 -39.77 -15.15 -4.45
N PHE A 288 -40.29 -14.23 -3.63
CA PHE A 288 -39.46 -13.52 -2.64
C PHE A 288 -38.97 -14.44 -1.50
N GLN A 289 -39.82 -15.40 -1.08
CA GLN A 289 -39.43 -16.43 -0.09
C GLN A 289 -38.39 -17.38 -0.67
N ILE A 290 -38.56 -17.82 -1.92
CA ILE A 290 -37.57 -18.65 -2.63
C ILE A 290 -36.25 -17.90 -2.76
N PHE A 291 -36.29 -16.65 -3.19
CA PHE A 291 -35.08 -15.83 -3.30
C PHE A 291 -34.37 -15.70 -1.97
N THR A 292 -35.05 -15.24 -0.92
CA THR A 292 -34.42 -14.90 0.36
C THR A 292 -34.00 -16.09 1.20
N LYS A 293 -34.79 -17.16 1.19
CA LYS A 293 -34.57 -18.32 2.07
C LYS A 293 -33.79 -19.46 1.40
N ILE A 294 -33.76 -19.52 0.08
CA ILE A 294 -33.14 -20.61 -0.66
C ILE A 294 -32.02 -20.12 -1.56
N ILE A 295 -32.32 -19.27 -2.54
CA ILE A 295 -31.36 -18.89 -3.59
C ILE A 295 -30.25 -18.02 -3.05
N LEU A 296 -30.59 -17.03 -2.25
CA LEU A 296 -29.60 -16.10 -1.69
C LEU A 296 -28.58 -16.82 -0.79
N PRO A 297 -28.96 -17.68 0.17
CA PRO A 297 -28.04 -18.49 0.95
C PRO A 297 -27.18 -19.45 0.09
N LEU A 298 -27.77 -20.13 -0.88
CA LEU A 298 -27.04 -21.02 -1.78
C LEU A 298 -26.07 -20.28 -2.70
N SER A 299 -26.39 -19.02 -3.03
CA SER A 299 -25.55 -18.16 -3.87
C SER A 299 -24.47 -17.40 -3.08
N PHE A 300 -24.38 -17.57 -1.77
CA PHE A 300 -23.42 -16.87 -0.93
C PHE A 300 -21.96 -16.99 -1.42
N PRO A 301 -21.46 -18.13 -1.91
CA PRO A 301 -20.09 -18.20 -2.45
C PRO A 301 -19.86 -17.28 -3.67
N ALA A 302 -20.85 -17.17 -4.56
CA ALA A 302 -20.75 -16.27 -5.72
C ALA A 302 -20.88 -14.80 -5.32
N LEU A 303 -21.78 -14.48 -4.39
CA LEU A 303 -21.90 -13.13 -3.81
C LEU A 303 -20.60 -12.69 -3.14
N ALA A 304 -20.01 -13.57 -2.32
CA ALA A 304 -18.75 -13.29 -1.65
C ALA A 304 -17.58 -13.14 -2.63
N SER A 305 -17.53 -13.94 -3.71
CA SER A 305 -16.53 -13.81 -4.75
C SER A 305 -16.62 -12.45 -5.45
N PHE A 306 -17.82 -12.05 -5.85
CA PHE A 306 -18.01 -10.74 -6.47
C PHE A 306 -17.72 -9.60 -5.46
N ALA A 307 -18.09 -9.75 -4.19
CA ALA A 307 -17.78 -8.77 -3.15
C ALA A 307 -16.28 -8.50 -3.04
N ILE A 308 -15.45 -9.54 -3.10
CA ILE A 308 -13.98 -9.37 -3.08
C ILE A 308 -13.52 -8.55 -4.30
N PHE A 309 -13.96 -8.90 -5.51
CA PHE A 309 -13.59 -8.17 -6.72
C PHE A 309 -14.02 -6.71 -6.66
N GLN A 310 -15.28 -6.45 -6.29
CA GLN A 310 -15.83 -5.11 -6.22
C GLN A 310 -15.13 -4.28 -5.14
N PHE A 311 -14.85 -4.88 -3.98
CA PHE A 311 -14.10 -4.24 -2.90
C PHE A 311 -12.70 -3.85 -3.35
N LEU A 312 -11.94 -4.79 -3.90
CA LEU A 312 -10.56 -4.55 -4.35
C LEU A 312 -10.51 -3.52 -5.47
N TRP A 313 -11.46 -3.57 -6.40
CA TRP A 313 -11.56 -2.60 -7.49
C TRP A 313 -11.83 -1.19 -6.96
N THR A 314 -12.82 -1.04 -6.08
CA THR A 314 -13.18 0.27 -5.52
C THR A 314 -12.10 0.81 -4.58
N TRP A 315 -11.50 -0.05 -3.76
CA TRP A 315 -10.41 0.33 -2.86
C TRP A 315 -9.21 0.93 -3.59
N ASN A 316 -8.84 0.35 -4.71
CA ASN A 316 -7.70 0.78 -5.52
C ASN A 316 -8.06 1.84 -6.57
N ASP A 317 -9.31 2.32 -6.61
CA ASP A 317 -9.71 3.32 -7.57
C ASP A 317 -9.17 4.71 -7.23
N LEU A 318 -8.74 5.40 -8.26
CA LEU A 318 -8.32 6.80 -8.23
C LEU A 318 -9.21 7.66 -9.13
N LEU A 319 -9.56 7.14 -10.31
CA LEU A 319 -10.17 7.94 -11.38
C LEU A 319 -11.60 8.33 -11.05
N VAL A 320 -12.42 7.36 -10.60
CA VAL A 320 -13.81 7.64 -10.22
C VAL A 320 -13.83 8.58 -9.02
N ALA A 321 -12.96 8.35 -8.02
CA ALA A 321 -12.85 9.23 -6.87
C ALA A 321 -12.47 10.67 -7.27
N LYS A 322 -11.50 10.87 -8.18
CA LYS A 322 -11.14 12.21 -8.68
C LYS A 322 -12.28 12.91 -9.41
N VAL A 323 -13.07 12.17 -10.17
CA VAL A 323 -14.16 12.76 -10.97
C VAL A 323 -15.39 13.07 -10.11
N PHE A 324 -15.78 12.15 -9.21
CA PHE A 324 -17.07 12.22 -8.52
C PHE A 324 -17.01 12.66 -7.06
N LEU A 325 -15.84 12.62 -6.41
CA LEU A 325 -15.71 12.84 -4.97
C LEU A 325 -14.76 13.97 -4.61
N ILE A 326 -13.50 13.89 -5.07
CA ILE A 326 -12.42 14.76 -4.58
C ILE A 326 -12.66 16.20 -5.01
N ASP A 327 -12.59 17.10 -4.05
CA ASP A 327 -12.70 18.54 -4.21
C ASP A 327 -11.37 19.26 -3.90
N SER A 328 -11.34 20.58 -4.08
CA SER A 328 -10.18 21.42 -3.83
C SER A 328 -9.81 21.56 -2.34
N THR A 329 -10.69 21.14 -1.42
CA THR A 329 -10.44 21.23 0.02
C THR A 329 -9.61 20.07 0.55
N GLY A 330 -9.49 18.97 -0.22
CA GLY A 330 -8.87 17.72 0.20
C GLY A 330 -9.62 16.98 1.31
N SER A 331 -10.83 17.45 1.68
CA SER A 331 -11.59 16.86 2.79
C SER A 331 -12.04 15.43 2.51
N THR A 332 -12.24 15.09 1.24
CA THR A 332 -12.73 13.81 0.75
C THR A 332 -11.66 12.99 0.02
N THR A 333 -10.39 13.34 0.17
CA THR A 333 -9.26 12.62 -0.43
C THR A 333 -9.25 11.16 0.00
N VAL A 334 -9.10 10.25 -0.97
CA VAL A 334 -8.94 8.80 -0.76
C VAL A 334 -7.49 8.40 -0.75
N MET A 335 -7.16 7.18 -0.24
CA MET A 335 -5.78 6.73 -0.07
C MET A 335 -4.97 6.72 -1.36
N THR A 336 -5.55 6.27 -2.46
CA THR A 336 -4.89 6.26 -3.78
C THR A 336 -4.48 7.67 -4.23
N ASN A 337 -5.34 8.67 -4.01
CA ASN A 337 -5.01 10.06 -4.29
C ASN A 337 -3.97 10.62 -3.30
N GLN A 338 -4.07 10.26 -2.01
CA GLN A 338 -3.11 10.68 -1.00
C GLN A 338 -1.69 10.20 -1.32
N ILE A 339 -1.53 8.96 -1.79
CA ILE A 339 -0.22 8.44 -2.23
C ILE A 339 0.31 9.23 -3.43
N VAL A 340 -0.54 9.60 -4.40
CA VAL A 340 -0.11 10.42 -5.54
C VAL A 340 0.33 11.82 -5.10
N GLU A 341 -0.35 12.42 -4.14
CA GLU A 341 0.03 13.72 -3.57
C GLU A 341 1.36 13.63 -2.79
N LEU A 342 1.55 12.57 -2.00
CA LEU A 342 2.83 12.31 -1.32
C LEU A 342 3.99 12.12 -2.31
N LEU A 343 3.77 11.44 -3.43
CA LEU A 343 4.77 11.34 -4.50
C LEU A 343 5.16 12.71 -5.06
N GLY A 344 4.21 13.63 -5.21
CA GLY A 344 4.46 14.99 -5.69
C GLY A 344 5.16 15.90 -4.66
N THR A 345 4.84 15.76 -3.38
CA THR A 345 5.33 16.62 -2.31
C THR A 345 6.54 16.07 -1.57
N ARG A 346 6.66 14.74 -1.47
CA ARG A 346 7.69 14.01 -0.70
C ARG A 346 8.38 12.93 -1.52
N GLY A 347 8.54 13.14 -2.83
CA GLY A 347 9.12 12.13 -3.75
C GLY A 347 10.54 11.66 -3.41
N GLY A 348 11.26 12.40 -2.56
CA GLY A 348 12.55 11.99 -2.02
C GLY A 348 12.49 11.16 -0.72
N ASN A 349 11.32 11.09 -0.08
CA ASN A 349 11.13 10.42 1.21
C ASN A 349 10.59 9.00 1.00
N TRP A 350 11.46 8.11 0.55
CA TRP A 350 11.10 6.72 0.20
C TRP A 350 10.54 5.92 1.37
N GLU A 351 10.97 6.18 2.61
CA GLU A 351 10.46 5.59 3.84
C GLU A 351 8.98 5.91 4.06
N ILE A 352 8.58 7.15 3.80
CA ILE A 352 7.19 7.63 3.91
C ILE A 352 6.33 7.02 2.79
N LEU A 353 6.85 7.00 1.56
CA LEU A 353 6.14 6.43 0.42
C LEU A 353 5.94 4.92 0.56
N ALA A 354 6.96 4.18 1.02
CA ALA A 354 6.87 2.76 1.28
C ALA A 354 5.83 2.45 2.37
N THR A 355 5.81 3.26 3.44
CA THR A 355 4.85 3.12 4.53
C THR A 355 3.43 3.40 4.06
N ALA A 356 3.21 4.48 3.31
CA ALA A 356 1.90 4.84 2.75
C ALA A 356 1.37 3.74 1.81
N ALA A 357 2.24 3.23 0.92
CA ALA A 357 1.89 2.15 0.01
C ALA A 357 1.56 0.85 0.78
N PHE A 358 2.34 0.50 1.80
CA PHE A 358 2.08 -0.69 2.61
C PHE A 358 0.76 -0.59 3.39
N VAL A 359 0.46 0.54 4.01
CA VAL A 359 -0.82 0.80 4.69
C VAL A 359 -1.99 0.64 3.71
N SER A 360 -1.84 1.13 2.47
CA SER A 360 -2.88 0.98 1.44
C SER A 360 -3.11 -0.49 1.04
N ILE A 361 -2.05 -1.29 0.96
CA ILE A 361 -2.13 -2.71 0.57
C ILE A 361 -2.64 -3.59 1.73
N ALA A 362 -2.42 -3.21 2.98
CA ALA A 362 -2.74 -4.03 4.14
C ALA A 362 -4.22 -4.44 4.20
N VAL A 363 -5.15 -3.52 3.93
CA VAL A 363 -6.59 -3.81 3.95
C VAL A 363 -7.02 -4.77 2.84
N PRO A 364 -6.65 -4.56 1.56
CA PRO A 364 -6.85 -5.57 0.52
C PRO A 364 -6.34 -6.95 0.88
N LEU A 365 -5.15 -7.06 1.48
CA LEU A 365 -4.59 -8.33 1.92
C LEU A 365 -5.45 -8.99 3.01
N VAL A 366 -5.86 -8.23 4.03
CA VAL A 366 -6.73 -8.74 5.10
C VAL A 366 -8.07 -9.24 4.53
N VAL A 367 -8.71 -8.46 3.67
CA VAL A 367 -9.98 -8.86 3.02
C VAL A 367 -9.80 -10.11 2.17
N PHE A 368 -8.72 -10.16 1.37
CA PHE A 368 -8.41 -11.33 0.55
C PHE A 368 -8.20 -12.59 1.41
N PHE A 369 -7.34 -12.54 2.43
CA PHE A 369 -7.07 -13.70 3.28
C PHE A 369 -8.29 -14.16 4.07
N ALA A 370 -9.13 -13.23 4.54
CA ALA A 370 -10.36 -13.56 5.24
C ALA A 370 -11.38 -14.26 4.33
N MET A 371 -11.41 -13.91 3.05
CA MET A 371 -12.46 -14.34 2.13
C MET A 371 -11.99 -15.30 1.01
N GLN A 372 -10.68 -15.61 0.90
CA GLN A 372 -10.11 -16.42 -0.21
C GLN A 372 -10.83 -17.77 -0.43
N ARG A 373 -11.31 -18.41 0.64
CA ARG A 373 -12.04 -19.67 0.53
C ARG A 373 -13.33 -19.56 -0.29
N TYR A 374 -13.96 -18.39 -0.27
CA TYR A 374 -15.20 -18.16 -1.04
C TYR A 374 -14.87 -17.83 -2.49
N LEU A 375 -13.75 -17.10 -2.74
CA LEU A 375 -13.27 -16.79 -4.08
C LEU A 375 -13.04 -18.06 -4.90
N VAL A 376 -12.31 -19.03 -4.34
CA VAL A 376 -12.02 -20.30 -5.01
C VAL A 376 -13.31 -21.07 -5.29
N ARG A 377 -14.24 -21.18 -4.32
CA ARG A 377 -15.50 -21.88 -4.51
C ARG A 377 -16.44 -21.20 -5.51
N GLY A 378 -16.51 -19.87 -5.50
CA GLY A 378 -17.38 -19.12 -6.41
C GLY A 378 -16.92 -19.17 -7.87
N LEU A 379 -15.61 -19.13 -8.11
CA LEU A 379 -15.05 -19.23 -9.46
C LEU A 379 -15.16 -20.66 -10.04
N LEU A 380 -14.89 -21.68 -9.23
CA LEU A 380 -14.91 -23.07 -9.68
C LEU A 380 -16.33 -23.56 -9.94
N ALA A 381 -17.34 -23.09 -9.21
CA ALA A 381 -18.72 -23.49 -9.43
C ALA A 381 -19.28 -23.09 -10.81
N GLY A 382 -18.69 -22.07 -11.46
CA GLY A 382 -19.02 -21.70 -12.84
C GLY A 382 -18.21 -22.44 -13.93
N SER A 383 -17.17 -23.19 -13.55
CA SER A 383 -16.25 -23.84 -14.51
C SER A 383 -16.41 -25.36 -14.58
N VAL A 384 -17.11 -25.99 -13.65
CA VAL A 384 -17.36 -27.44 -13.66
C VAL A 384 -18.76 -27.68 -14.23
N LYS A 385 -18.81 -27.99 -15.51
CA LYS A 385 -19.93 -28.67 -16.16
C LYS A 385 -19.57 -30.13 -16.34
#